data_4fd3cb586d3fbc9061fc512fc37c7e5d
#
_entry.id   4fd3cb586d3fbc9061fc512fc37c7e5d
#
_cell.length_a   1.000
_cell.length_b   1.000
_cell.length_c   1.000
_cell.angle_alpha   90.00
_cell.angle_beta   90.00
_cell.angle_gamma   90.00
#
_symmetry.space_group_name_H-M   'P 1'
#
loop_
_entity.id
_entity.type
_entity.pdbx_description
1 polymer ?
#
loop_
_entity_poly.entity_id
_entity_poly.type
_entity_poly.pdbx_seq_one_letter_code
_entity_poly.pdbx_strand_id
1 'polypeptide(L)'
;MITYPVSSDSRWSIWSITGNAIVAKNKRWPRADGEAVTGADADLVYLLETKEARPTYDGWTQKLEATETVDVNDNTVTYGWQIVALDQSEQDALIPPHFTTTSGVRLKTDEASQNAFANLLTLLNQSNTPDTDMVTVKDATGNMHAMTFANFKTEIVAYGVHCYGEFLS
;
A
#
# COMPACT_ATOMS: atom_id res chain seq x y z
N MET A 1 4.98 43.77 -2.44
CA MET A 1 5.11 43.35 -3.87
C MET A 1 5.96 42.09 -3.83
N ILE A 2 5.35 40.96 -4.14
CA ILE A 2 6.04 39.66 -4.13
C ILE A 2 6.60 39.47 -5.53
N THR A 3 7.91 39.39 -5.66
CA THR A 3 8.58 39.10 -6.94
C THR A 3 8.96 37.62 -6.94
N TYR A 4 8.39 36.84 -7.80
CA TYR A 4 8.70 35.43 -7.94
C TYR A 4 9.73 35.22 -9.05
N PRO A 5 10.85 34.55 -8.79
CA PRO A 5 11.72 34.05 -9.85
C PRO A 5 11.02 32.82 -10.47
N VAL A 6 10.38 33.02 -11.61
CA VAL A 6 9.62 31.94 -12.24
C VAL A 6 10.43 31.36 -13.39
N SER A 7 10.74 30.07 -13.33
CA SER A 7 11.12 29.32 -14.52
C SER A 7 9.86 28.90 -15.28
N SER A 8 9.94 28.77 -16.60
CA SER A 8 8.83 28.35 -17.46
C SER A 8 8.21 27.02 -17.04
N ASP A 9 8.92 26.21 -16.24
CA ASP A 9 8.51 24.87 -15.79
C ASP A 9 7.90 24.86 -14.39
N SER A 10 7.92 26.01 -13.69
CA SER A 10 7.32 26.14 -12.37
C SER A 10 5.81 25.92 -12.44
N ARG A 11 5.27 25.25 -11.45
CA ARG A 11 3.83 25.05 -11.27
C ARG A 11 3.39 25.82 -10.04
N TRP A 12 2.15 26.27 -10.07
CA TRP A 12 1.56 27.13 -9.07
C TRP A 12 0.20 26.63 -8.65
N SER A 13 -0.05 26.67 -7.36
CA SER A 13 -1.38 26.59 -6.80
C SER A 13 -1.91 27.97 -6.48
N ILE A 14 -3.21 28.15 -6.54
CA ILE A 14 -3.89 29.40 -6.23
C ILE A 14 -4.61 29.21 -4.91
N TRP A 15 -4.28 30.03 -3.94
CA TRP A 15 -4.87 30.08 -2.61
C TRP A 15 -5.85 31.25 -2.51
N SER A 16 -7.06 31.03 -2.02
CA SER A 16 -8.00 32.09 -1.65
C SER A 16 -7.79 32.45 -0.18
N ILE A 17 -7.50 33.70 0.10
CA ILE A 17 -7.34 34.21 1.48
C ILE A 17 -8.68 34.13 2.21
N THR A 18 -9.74 34.63 1.62
CA THR A 18 -11.09 34.61 2.21
C THR A 18 -11.62 33.19 2.36
N GLY A 19 -11.40 32.33 1.37
CA GLY A 19 -11.83 30.93 1.39
C GLY A 19 -10.94 30.01 2.24
N ASN A 20 -9.75 30.48 2.65
CA ASN A 20 -8.72 29.72 3.37
C ASN A 20 -8.47 28.32 2.76
N ALA A 21 -8.37 28.25 1.44
CA ALA A 21 -8.25 27.00 0.70
C ALA A 21 -7.54 27.17 -0.65
N ILE A 22 -6.94 26.09 -1.14
CA ILE A 22 -6.45 26.02 -2.52
C ILE A 22 -7.64 25.92 -3.47
N VAL A 23 -7.82 26.89 -4.34
CA VAL A 23 -8.90 26.97 -5.32
C VAL A 23 -8.48 26.45 -6.70
N ALA A 24 -7.19 26.37 -6.98
CA ALA A 24 -6.65 25.76 -8.20
C ALA A 24 -5.23 25.21 -7.97
N LYS A 25 -4.88 24.13 -8.67
CA LYS A 25 -3.57 23.46 -8.61
C LYS A 25 -2.95 23.35 -10.00
N ASN A 26 -1.64 23.12 -10.04
CA ASN A 26 -0.88 22.80 -11.24
C ASN A 26 -1.05 23.83 -12.38
N LYS A 27 -1.12 25.10 -12.03
CA LYS A 27 -1.26 26.19 -13.00
C LYS A 27 0.11 26.68 -13.44
N ARG A 28 0.22 27.10 -14.68
CA ARG A 28 1.37 27.91 -15.12
C ARG A 28 1.14 29.34 -14.64
N TRP A 29 2.25 30.04 -14.40
CA TRP A 29 2.16 31.44 -14.03
C TRP A 29 1.47 32.22 -15.17
N PRO A 30 0.39 32.95 -14.87
CA PRO A 30 -0.42 33.57 -15.94
C PRO A 30 0.17 34.89 -16.50
N ARG A 31 1.28 35.38 -15.90
CA ARG A 31 1.86 36.68 -16.21
C ARG A 31 3.32 36.53 -16.64
N ALA A 32 3.87 37.58 -17.25
CA ALA A 32 5.29 37.63 -17.55
C ALA A 32 6.11 37.68 -16.26
N ASP A 33 7.35 37.20 -16.31
CA ASP A 33 8.24 37.18 -15.16
C ASP A 33 8.36 38.57 -14.55
N GLY A 34 8.16 38.65 -13.24
CA GLY A 34 8.25 39.91 -12.48
C GLY A 34 6.99 40.78 -12.41
N GLU A 35 5.86 40.36 -13.03
CA GLU A 35 4.61 41.07 -12.85
C GLU A 35 3.99 40.82 -11.47
N ALA A 36 3.53 41.91 -10.84
CA ALA A 36 2.84 41.81 -9.56
C ALA A 36 1.38 41.42 -9.71
N VAL A 37 0.86 40.68 -8.76
CA VAL A 37 -0.59 40.43 -8.62
C VAL A 37 -1.26 41.71 -8.15
N THR A 38 -2.26 42.21 -8.88
CA THR A 38 -2.94 43.49 -8.56
C THR A 38 -4.47 43.37 -8.81
N GLY A 39 -5.22 44.26 -8.19
CA GLY A 39 -6.66 44.48 -8.48
C GLY A 39 -7.56 43.33 -8.10
N ALA A 40 -8.31 42.79 -9.06
CA ALA A 40 -9.32 41.76 -8.85
C ALA A 40 -8.77 40.44 -8.24
N ASP A 41 -7.47 40.23 -8.29
CA ASP A 41 -6.79 39.06 -7.73
C ASP A 41 -6.31 39.30 -6.29
N ALA A 42 -6.72 40.37 -5.61
CA ALA A 42 -6.22 40.73 -4.27
C ALA A 42 -6.55 39.66 -3.20
N ASP A 43 -7.58 38.85 -3.42
CA ASP A 43 -7.92 37.70 -2.55
C ASP A 43 -7.14 36.44 -2.88
N LEU A 44 -6.33 36.45 -3.94
CA LEU A 44 -5.63 35.27 -4.43
C LEU A 44 -4.12 35.39 -4.18
N VAL A 45 -3.55 34.34 -3.61
CA VAL A 45 -2.11 34.17 -3.46
C VAL A 45 -1.65 33.03 -4.36
N TYR A 46 -0.60 33.28 -5.12
CA TYR A 46 0.01 32.26 -5.95
C TYR A 46 1.13 31.59 -5.16
N LEU A 47 0.99 30.29 -4.91
CA LEU A 47 1.92 29.47 -4.15
C LEU A 47 2.76 28.64 -5.11
N LEU A 48 4.08 28.76 -5.01
CA LEU A 48 5.00 27.91 -5.77
C LEU A 48 4.86 26.46 -5.32
N GLU A 49 4.56 25.57 -6.25
CA GLU A 49 4.46 24.13 -5.96
C GLU A 49 5.83 23.48 -5.85
N THR A 50 6.07 22.84 -4.74
CA THR A 50 7.17 21.90 -4.54
C THR A 50 6.62 20.49 -4.33
N LYS A 51 7.36 19.48 -4.76
CA LYS A 51 6.97 18.07 -4.63
C LYS A 51 8.08 17.29 -3.98
N GLU A 52 7.74 16.59 -2.94
CA GLU A 52 8.66 15.66 -2.30
C GLU A 52 8.76 14.36 -3.08
N ALA A 53 9.93 13.74 -3.04
CA ALA A 53 10.10 12.40 -3.58
C ALA A 53 9.23 11.41 -2.80
N ARG A 54 8.67 10.45 -3.52
CA ARG A 54 7.88 9.38 -2.88
C ARG A 54 8.80 8.51 -2.02
N PRO A 55 8.57 8.38 -0.70
CA PRO A 55 9.39 7.55 0.15
C PRO A 55 9.14 6.06 -0.12
N THR A 56 10.13 5.25 0.23
CA THR A 56 9.95 3.79 0.31
C THR A 56 9.21 3.44 1.60
N TYR A 57 8.34 2.45 1.55
CA TYR A 57 7.55 2.00 2.70
C TYR A 57 7.29 0.50 2.60
N ASP A 58 6.95 -0.12 3.73
CA ASP A 58 6.52 -1.51 3.76
C ASP A 58 5.02 -1.61 3.46
N GLY A 59 4.67 -2.07 2.26
CA GLY A 59 3.29 -2.17 1.81
C GLY A 59 2.40 -3.17 2.59
N TRP A 60 2.99 -3.98 3.47
CA TRP A 60 2.24 -4.91 4.32
C TRP A 60 1.78 -4.29 5.64
N THR A 61 2.50 -3.30 6.13
CA THR A 61 2.25 -2.68 7.43
C THR A 61 1.99 -1.20 7.35
N GLN A 62 2.22 -0.59 6.18
CA GLN A 62 2.18 0.85 5.98
C GLN A 62 1.50 1.20 4.67
N LYS A 63 0.93 2.41 4.62
CA LYS A 63 0.42 3.06 3.41
C LYS A 63 0.99 4.47 3.28
N LEU A 64 0.95 5.01 2.07
CA LEU A 64 1.28 6.41 1.82
C LEU A 64 0.00 7.22 1.71
N GLU A 65 -0.07 8.27 2.51
CA GLU A 65 -1.09 9.30 2.38
C GLU A 65 -0.45 10.56 1.81
N ALA A 66 -1.13 11.18 0.84
CA ALA A 66 -0.67 12.43 0.27
C ALA A 66 -0.86 13.55 1.29
N THR A 67 0.15 14.39 1.43
CA THR A 67 0.12 15.57 2.30
C THR A 67 0.19 16.84 1.48
N GLU A 68 -0.40 17.90 2.02
CA GLU A 68 -0.39 19.22 1.45
C GLU A 68 -0.06 20.22 2.58
N THR A 69 1.07 20.86 2.48
CA THR A 69 1.49 21.88 3.44
C THR A 69 1.57 23.23 2.75
N VAL A 70 0.76 24.18 3.21
CA VAL A 70 0.69 25.53 2.66
C VAL A 70 1.43 26.49 3.59
N ASP A 71 2.36 27.24 3.03
CA ASP A 71 3.02 28.38 3.69
C ASP A 71 2.71 29.66 2.90
N VAL A 72 1.74 30.43 3.41
CA VAL A 72 1.33 31.69 2.78
C VAL A 72 2.37 32.80 2.99
N ASN A 73 3.23 32.71 4.01
CA ASN A 73 4.25 33.71 4.26
C ASN A 73 5.38 33.59 3.24
N ASP A 74 5.78 32.36 2.94
CA ASP A 74 6.81 32.08 1.94
C ASP A 74 6.24 31.88 0.53
N ASN A 75 4.92 31.94 0.39
CA ASN A 75 4.21 31.73 -0.87
C ASN A 75 4.54 30.38 -1.52
N THR A 76 4.57 29.33 -0.72
CA THR A 76 4.86 27.98 -1.17
C THR A 76 3.75 27.01 -0.77
N VAL A 77 3.60 25.95 -1.57
CA VAL A 77 2.85 24.76 -1.19
C VAL A 77 3.69 23.54 -1.48
N THR A 78 3.82 22.67 -0.49
CA THR A 78 4.56 21.42 -0.61
C THR A 78 3.58 20.26 -0.66
N TYR A 79 3.64 19.50 -1.75
CA TYR A 79 2.94 18.22 -1.90
C TYR A 79 3.91 17.10 -1.54
N GLY A 80 3.60 16.39 -0.49
CA GLY A 80 4.47 15.36 0.06
C GLY A 80 3.69 14.08 0.37
N TRP A 81 4.30 13.26 1.20
CA TRP A 81 3.81 11.95 1.58
C TRP A 81 4.01 11.71 3.06
N GLN A 82 3.00 11.18 3.70
CA GLN A 82 3.11 10.66 5.06
C GLN A 82 3.02 9.14 5.03
N ILE A 83 3.94 8.47 5.74
CA ILE A 83 3.87 7.04 5.97
C ILE A 83 2.94 6.83 7.17
N VAL A 84 1.85 6.11 6.96
CA VAL A 84 0.85 5.78 7.98
C VAL A 84 0.81 4.28 8.18
N ALA A 85 0.75 3.82 9.42
CA ALA A 85 0.57 2.41 9.71
C ALA A 85 -0.82 1.96 9.22
N LEU A 86 -0.89 0.79 8.58
CA LEU A 86 -2.14 0.13 8.28
C LEU A 86 -2.77 -0.39 9.57
N ASP A 87 -4.06 -0.24 9.71
CA ASP A 87 -4.78 -0.94 10.77
C ASP A 87 -4.93 -2.45 10.46
N GLN A 88 -5.39 -3.23 11.45
CA GLN A 88 -5.49 -4.68 11.29
C GLN A 88 -6.43 -5.09 10.16
N SER A 89 -7.52 -4.38 9.95
CA SER A 89 -8.49 -4.66 8.87
C SER A 89 -7.91 -4.40 7.50
N GLU A 90 -7.16 -3.30 7.35
CA GLU A 90 -6.42 -2.98 6.13
C GLU A 90 -5.34 -4.01 5.82
N GLN A 91 -4.60 -4.45 6.85
CA GLN A 91 -3.60 -5.51 6.70
C GLN A 91 -4.24 -6.84 6.28
N ASP A 92 -5.34 -7.24 6.93
CA ASP A 92 -6.05 -8.47 6.60
C ASP A 92 -6.61 -8.44 5.17
N ALA A 93 -7.05 -7.29 4.68
CA ALA A 93 -7.53 -7.12 3.31
C ALA A 93 -6.43 -7.27 2.24
N LEU A 94 -5.16 -7.07 2.60
CA LEU A 94 -4.02 -7.28 1.70
C LEU A 94 -3.64 -8.75 1.55
N ILE A 95 -4.04 -9.60 2.52
CA ILE A 95 -3.69 -11.02 2.49
C ILE A 95 -4.56 -11.72 1.43
N PRO A 96 -3.97 -12.43 0.47
CA PRO A 96 -4.73 -13.21 -0.50
C PRO A 96 -5.72 -14.16 0.18
N PRO A 97 -6.79 -14.60 -0.50
CA PRO A 97 -7.69 -15.63 0.02
C PRO A 97 -6.91 -16.80 0.60
N HIS A 98 -7.22 -17.17 1.83
CA HIS A 98 -6.42 -18.14 2.58
C HIS A 98 -7.29 -18.96 3.53
N PHE A 99 -6.81 -20.14 3.84
CA PHE A 99 -7.25 -20.99 4.94
C PHE A 99 -6.31 -20.79 6.14
N THR A 100 -6.84 -20.60 7.32
CA THR A 100 -6.03 -20.51 8.54
C THR A 100 -6.01 -21.87 9.23
N THR A 101 -4.81 -22.44 9.37
CA THR A 101 -4.59 -23.70 10.07
C THR A 101 -4.86 -23.57 11.57
N THR A 102 -4.98 -24.69 12.28
CA THR A 102 -5.14 -24.69 13.76
C THR A 102 -3.95 -24.07 14.48
N SER A 103 -2.76 -24.10 13.86
CA SER A 103 -1.55 -23.43 14.35
C SER A 103 -1.43 -21.96 13.97
N GLY A 104 -2.43 -21.39 13.28
CA GLY A 104 -2.47 -19.98 12.88
C GLY A 104 -1.72 -19.68 11.57
N VAL A 105 -1.24 -20.67 10.84
CA VAL A 105 -0.58 -20.48 9.53
C VAL A 105 -1.63 -20.24 8.47
N ARG A 106 -1.49 -19.18 7.69
CA ARG A 106 -2.42 -18.79 6.62
C ARG A 106 -1.96 -19.36 5.28
N LEU A 107 -2.61 -20.39 4.79
CA LEU A 107 -2.29 -21.06 3.53
C LEU A 107 -3.14 -20.48 2.39
N LYS A 108 -2.51 -20.08 1.27
CA LYS A 108 -3.24 -19.57 0.10
C LYS A 108 -4.18 -20.62 -0.45
N THR A 109 -5.37 -20.19 -0.91
CA THR A 109 -6.39 -21.08 -1.48
C THR A 109 -6.48 -21.03 -3.01
N ASP A 110 -5.50 -20.37 -3.67
CA ASP A 110 -5.41 -20.38 -5.13
C ASP A 110 -5.05 -21.79 -5.67
N GLU A 111 -5.42 -22.07 -6.92
CA GLU A 111 -5.25 -23.37 -7.57
C GLU A 111 -3.77 -23.83 -7.57
N ALA A 112 -2.82 -22.91 -7.77
CA ALA A 112 -1.40 -23.23 -7.78
C ALA A 112 -0.93 -23.71 -6.40
N SER A 113 -1.40 -23.09 -5.32
CA SER A 113 -1.11 -23.49 -3.95
C SER A 113 -1.77 -24.82 -3.59
N GLN A 114 -3.02 -25.05 -4.02
CA GLN A 114 -3.70 -26.33 -3.82
C GLN A 114 -2.93 -27.47 -4.48
N ASN A 115 -2.52 -27.30 -5.73
CA ASN A 115 -1.72 -28.30 -6.46
C ASN A 115 -0.34 -28.51 -5.80
N ALA A 116 0.31 -27.44 -5.33
CA ALA A 116 1.60 -27.54 -4.65
C ALA A 116 1.51 -28.35 -3.35
N PHE A 117 0.50 -28.11 -2.54
CA PHE A 117 0.29 -28.86 -1.28
C PHE A 117 -0.08 -30.31 -1.52
N ALA A 118 -0.94 -30.59 -2.49
CA ALA A 118 -1.30 -31.97 -2.88
C ALA A 118 -0.06 -32.73 -3.38
N ASN A 119 0.76 -32.12 -4.22
CA ASN A 119 1.98 -32.72 -4.73
C ASN A 119 3.00 -32.95 -3.60
N LEU A 120 3.18 -31.97 -2.70
CA LEU A 120 4.08 -32.10 -1.55
C LEU A 120 3.65 -33.26 -0.65
N LEU A 121 2.36 -33.36 -0.32
CA LEU A 121 1.82 -34.46 0.48
C LEU A 121 2.08 -35.80 -0.20
N THR A 122 1.86 -35.89 -1.51
CA THR A 122 2.09 -37.11 -2.29
C THR A 122 3.57 -37.52 -2.25
N LEU A 123 4.49 -36.60 -2.49
CA LEU A 123 5.93 -36.85 -2.47
C LEU A 123 6.41 -37.31 -1.09
N LEU A 124 5.96 -36.67 -0.02
CA LEU A 124 6.34 -37.02 1.36
C LEU A 124 5.83 -38.41 1.74
N ASN A 125 4.61 -38.80 1.32
CA ASN A 125 4.07 -40.14 1.53
C ASN A 125 4.85 -41.19 0.73
N GLN A 126 5.17 -40.92 -0.54
CA GLN A 126 5.94 -41.84 -1.39
C GLN A 126 7.37 -42.05 -0.88
N SER A 127 7.95 -41.01 -0.27
CA SER A 127 9.29 -41.10 0.34
C SER A 127 9.30 -41.81 1.69
N ASN A 128 8.16 -42.28 2.20
CA ASN A 128 8.01 -42.81 3.54
C ASN A 128 8.56 -41.87 4.62
N THR A 129 8.34 -40.58 4.47
CA THR A 129 8.80 -39.56 5.41
C THR A 129 8.21 -39.83 6.79
N PRO A 130 9.02 -39.89 7.85
CA PRO A 130 8.53 -40.09 9.22
C PRO A 130 7.62 -38.94 9.67
N ASP A 131 6.61 -39.26 10.46
CA ASP A 131 5.65 -38.27 10.98
C ASP A 131 6.28 -37.20 11.86
N THR A 132 7.47 -37.47 12.43
CA THR A 132 8.25 -36.56 13.25
C THR A 132 9.10 -35.58 12.43
N ASP A 133 9.32 -35.85 11.17
CA ASP A 133 10.16 -34.99 10.32
C ASP A 133 9.50 -33.64 10.08
N MET A 134 10.35 -32.61 9.94
CA MET A 134 9.90 -31.24 9.76
C MET A 134 9.63 -30.93 8.29
N VAL A 135 8.45 -30.43 8.04
CA VAL A 135 8.01 -29.92 6.73
C VAL A 135 7.94 -28.41 6.83
N THR A 136 8.45 -27.72 5.83
CA THR A 136 8.37 -26.25 5.77
C THR A 136 7.37 -25.83 4.67
N VAL A 137 6.42 -25.00 5.04
CA VAL A 137 5.42 -24.45 4.15
C VAL A 137 5.52 -22.92 4.10
N LYS A 138 5.20 -22.34 2.96
CA LYS A 138 5.14 -20.89 2.78
C LYS A 138 3.71 -20.43 2.99
N ASP A 139 3.52 -19.42 3.84
CA ASP A 139 2.20 -18.85 4.11
C ASP A 139 1.75 -17.84 3.03
N ALA A 140 0.53 -17.32 3.19
CA ALA A 140 -0.07 -16.37 2.26
C ALA A 140 0.66 -15.02 2.21
N THR A 141 1.43 -14.69 3.25
CA THR A 141 2.24 -13.46 3.31
C THR A 141 3.68 -13.67 2.83
N GLY A 142 4.06 -14.92 2.57
CA GLY A 142 5.39 -15.28 2.07
C GLY A 142 6.36 -15.78 3.14
N ASN A 143 5.95 -15.86 4.40
CA ASN A 143 6.77 -16.36 5.50
C ASN A 143 6.86 -17.89 5.48
N MET A 144 7.97 -18.43 5.97
CA MET A 144 8.20 -19.85 6.04
C MET A 144 7.85 -20.37 7.45
N HIS A 145 7.03 -21.42 7.51
CA HIS A 145 6.60 -22.06 8.75
C HIS A 145 6.98 -23.53 8.73
N ALA A 146 7.61 -23.98 9.81
CA ALA A 146 7.98 -25.38 9.99
C ALA A 146 6.96 -26.10 10.89
N MET A 147 6.54 -27.29 10.49
CA MET A 147 5.66 -28.17 11.27
C MET A 147 6.05 -29.62 11.07
N THR A 148 5.66 -30.51 11.96
CA THR A 148 5.89 -31.95 11.74
C THR A 148 5.05 -32.47 10.58
N PHE A 149 5.50 -33.54 9.93
CA PHE A 149 4.74 -34.14 8.83
C PHE A 149 3.37 -34.64 9.29
N ALA A 150 3.24 -35.13 10.53
CA ALA A 150 1.95 -35.49 11.10
C ALA A 150 0.99 -34.28 11.14
N ASN A 151 1.46 -33.13 11.62
CA ASN A 151 0.66 -31.90 11.65
C ASN A 151 0.32 -31.42 10.23
N PHE A 152 1.30 -31.43 9.32
CA PHE A 152 1.07 -31.06 7.92
C PHE A 152 -0.04 -31.90 7.28
N LYS A 153 -0.03 -33.23 7.47
CA LYS A 153 -1.11 -34.11 6.97
C LYS A 153 -2.48 -33.69 7.51
N THR A 154 -2.57 -33.44 8.80
CA THR A 154 -3.83 -33.03 9.44
C THR A 154 -4.33 -31.71 8.88
N GLU A 155 -3.46 -30.72 8.78
CA GLU A 155 -3.80 -29.37 8.29
C GLU A 155 -4.17 -29.41 6.80
N ILE A 156 -3.50 -30.21 5.97
CA ILE A 156 -3.80 -30.31 4.54
C ILE A 156 -5.13 -31.02 4.27
N VAL A 157 -5.54 -31.95 5.12
CA VAL A 157 -6.89 -32.54 5.05
C VAL A 157 -7.94 -31.47 5.33
N ALA A 158 -7.79 -30.69 6.40
CA ALA A 158 -8.69 -29.60 6.74
C ALA A 158 -8.72 -28.52 5.64
N TYR A 159 -7.55 -28.18 5.10
CA TYR A 159 -7.40 -27.27 3.96
C TYR A 159 -8.14 -27.79 2.72
N GLY A 160 -8.01 -29.06 2.39
CA GLY A 160 -8.73 -29.68 1.27
C GLY A 160 -10.25 -29.61 1.46
N VAL A 161 -10.75 -29.89 2.66
CA VAL A 161 -12.18 -29.75 2.97
C VAL A 161 -12.63 -28.30 2.80
N HIS A 162 -11.84 -27.32 3.24
CA HIS A 162 -12.15 -25.90 3.04
C HIS A 162 -12.21 -25.52 1.56
N CYS A 163 -11.21 -25.94 0.76
CA CYS A 163 -11.13 -25.57 -0.66
C CYS A 163 -12.19 -26.27 -1.54
N TYR A 164 -12.57 -27.49 -1.20
CA TYR A 164 -13.46 -28.31 -2.02
C TYR A 164 -14.84 -28.56 -1.38
N GLY A 165 -15.04 -28.16 -0.13
CA GLY A 165 -16.30 -28.39 0.60
C GLY A 165 -17.51 -27.75 -0.05
N GLU A 166 -17.35 -26.64 -0.75
CA GLU A 166 -18.42 -25.99 -1.51
C GLU A 166 -18.85 -26.77 -2.75
N PHE A 167 -18.01 -27.70 -3.24
CA PHE A 167 -18.34 -28.56 -4.38
C PHE A 167 -19.05 -29.85 -3.98
N LEU A 168 -19.14 -30.16 -2.68
CA LEU A 168 -19.73 -31.39 -2.14
C LEU A 168 -21.08 -31.14 -1.46
N SER A 169 -21.53 -29.91 -1.41
CA SER A 169 -22.83 -29.46 -0.88
C SER A 169 -23.80 -29.14 -2.01
#